data_4d2bf6b9a720150e85679cd5560ff613
#
_entry.id   4d2bf6b9a720150e85679cd5560ff613
#
_cell.length_a   1.000
_cell.length_b   1.000
_cell.length_c   1.000
_cell.angle_alpha   90.00
_cell.angle_beta   90.00
_cell.angle_gamma   90.00
#
_symmetry.space_group_name_H-M   'P 1'
#
loop_
_entity.id
_entity.type
_entity.pdbx_description
1 polymer ?
#
loop_
_entity_poly.entity_id
_entity_poly.type
_entity_poly.pdbx_seq_one_letter_code
_entity_poly.pdbx_strand_id
1 'polypeptide(L)'
;MIHYKNSEEIELMRESALLVSKTLTEVAKLLKPGITTLSIDVFIADCIRDHKAIPSFLNFHGYPFSSCISVNDVVVHGFPGKYELKDGDIISVDIGVYKNGFHGDHAYTFMIGKPSDEVVQLVKVTKESLYKGIEKAVAGNRIGDISFAIQEHTEKKYGYGVVRELVGHGLGRSMHEDPQVPNYGKRGAGTVLKEGLVLAIEPMINLGKKRSV
;
A
#
# COMPACT_ATOMS: atom_id res chain seq x y z
N MET A 1 4.38 -1.31 -21.05
CA MET A 1 5.87 -1.29 -21.28
C MET A 1 6.53 -0.97 -19.95
N ILE A 2 7.60 -1.69 -19.56
CA ILE A 2 8.32 -1.45 -18.30
C ILE A 2 9.26 -0.26 -18.47
N HIS A 3 9.19 0.70 -17.56
CA HIS A 3 10.04 1.88 -17.52
C HIS A 3 11.10 1.76 -16.41
N TYR A 4 12.35 1.79 -16.79
CA TYR A 4 13.49 1.82 -15.86
C TYR A 4 13.89 3.27 -15.63
N LYS A 5 13.90 3.70 -14.39
CA LYS A 5 14.23 5.07 -13.98
C LYS A 5 15.75 5.23 -13.85
N ASN A 6 16.27 6.36 -14.29
CA ASN A 6 17.65 6.74 -14.00
C ASN A 6 17.79 7.28 -12.57
N SER A 7 19.01 7.58 -12.14
CA SER A 7 19.28 8.05 -10.78
C SER A 7 18.58 9.36 -10.43
N GLU A 8 18.48 10.29 -11.39
CA GLU A 8 17.81 11.58 -11.17
C GLU A 8 16.30 11.38 -10.99
N GLU A 9 15.68 10.54 -11.82
CA GLU A 9 14.26 10.20 -11.71
C GLU A 9 13.96 9.49 -10.39
N ILE A 10 14.85 8.59 -9.91
CA ILE A 10 14.70 7.92 -8.61
C ILE A 10 14.73 8.94 -7.46
N GLU A 11 15.58 9.97 -7.51
CA GLU A 11 15.58 11.00 -6.46
C GLU A 11 14.29 11.83 -6.47
N LEU A 12 13.74 12.18 -7.63
CA LEU A 12 12.44 12.84 -7.72
C LEU A 12 11.31 11.96 -7.18
N MET A 13 11.33 10.65 -7.47
CA MET A 13 10.39 9.69 -6.89
C MET A 13 10.55 9.55 -5.38
N ARG A 14 11.78 9.61 -4.87
CA ARG A 14 12.06 9.59 -3.44
C ARG A 14 11.41 10.75 -2.71
N GLU A 15 11.40 11.96 -3.29
CA GLU A 15 10.70 13.11 -2.71
C GLU A 15 9.20 12.85 -2.56
N SER A 16 8.56 12.28 -3.60
CA SER A 16 7.14 11.93 -3.57
C SER A 16 6.87 10.87 -2.50
N ALA A 17 7.67 9.79 -2.46
CA ALA A 17 7.52 8.70 -1.49
C ALA A 17 7.76 9.17 -0.04
N LEU A 18 8.74 10.04 0.19
CA LEU A 18 9.01 10.62 1.52
C LEU A 18 7.85 11.52 1.98
N LEU A 19 7.21 12.25 1.05
CA LEU A 19 6.04 13.05 1.39
C LEU A 19 4.85 12.17 1.77
N VAL A 20 4.62 11.04 1.08
CA VAL A 20 3.61 10.07 1.49
C VAL A 20 3.89 9.56 2.92
N SER A 21 5.13 9.12 3.18
CA SER A 21 5.52 8.59 4.49
C SER A 21 5.37 9.65 5.60
N LYS A 22 5.72 10.93 5.31
CA LYS A 22 5.51 12.05 6.22
C LYS A 22 4.03 12.25 6.50
N THR A 23 3.18 12.26 5.46
CA THR A 23 1.73 12.42 5.61
C THR A 23 1.13 11.29 6.47
N LEU A 24 1.51 10.02 6.23
CA LEU A 24 1.09 8.90 7.08
C LEU A 24 1.54 9.05 8.53
N THR A 25 2.73 9.61 8.77
CA THR A 25 3.23 9.89 10.13
C THR A 25 2.37 10.95 10.83
N GLU A 26 1.93 11.99 10.12
CA GLU A 26 1.03 13.00 10.69
C GLU A 26 -0.38 12.44 10.90
N VAL A 27 -0.88 11.61 9.97
CA VAL A 27 -2.15 10.87 10.15
C VAL A 27 -2.13 10.04 11.43
N ALA A 28 -1.04 9.31 11.69
CA ALA A 28 -0.91 8.47 12.89
C ALA A 28 -1.16 9.24 14.20
N LYS A 29 -0.85 10.55 14.26
CA LYS A 29 -1.06 11.40 15.45
C LYS A 29 -2.53 11.78 15.65
N LEU A 30 -3.34 11.72 14.59
CA LEU A 30 -4.75 12.08 14.63
C LEU A 30 -5.66 10.90 14.99
N LEU A 31 -5.19 9.66 14.72
CA LEU A 31 -6.01 8.47 14.82
C LEU A 31 -6.39 8.18 16.27
N LYS A 32 -7.70 8.20 16.53
CA LYS A 32 -8.31 7.87 17.82
C LYS A 32 -9.79 7.54 17.62
N PRO A 33 -10.44 6.84 18.57
CA PRO A 33 -11.88 6.68 18.53
C PRO A 33 -12.62 8.02 18.39
N GLY A 34 -13.69 8.05 17.58
CA GLY A 34 -14.54 9.21 17.31
C GLY A 34 -14.09 10.09 16.13
N ILE A 35 -12.90 9.89 15.54
CA ILE A 35 -12.53 10.60 14.31
C ILE A 35 -13.22 9.96 13.11
N THR A 36 -13.74 10.76 12.19
CA THR A 36 -14.35 10.25 10.96
C THR A 36 -13.30 9.98 9.88
N THR A 37 -13.54 8.96 9.04
CA THR A 37 -12.65 8.67 7.91
C THR A 37 -12.60 9.83 6.91
N LEU A 38 -13.69 10.59 6.75
CA LEU A 38 -13.72 11.81 5.91
C LEU A 38 -12.79 12.90 6.45
N SER A 39 -12.74 13.13 7.76
CA SER A 39 -11.86 14.15 8.35
C SER A 39 -10.37 13.77 8.18
N ILE A 40 -10.07 12.49 8.15
CA ILE A 40 -8.71 11.99 7.85
C ILE A 40 -8.35 12.30 6.39
N ASP A 41 -9.25 12.04 5.44
CA ASP A 41 -9.02 12.35 4.01
C ASP A 41 -8.80 13.85 3.77
N VAL A 42 -9.63 14.71 4.39
CA VAL A 42 -9.46 16.16 4.30
C VAL A 42 -8.08 16.59 4.81
N PHE A 43 -7.67 16.07 5.96
CA PHE A 43 -6.34 16.34 6.52
C PHE A 43 -5.21 15.89 5.57
N ILE A 44 -5.33 14.70 4.98
CA ILE A 44 -4.36 14.18 4.00
C ILE A 44 -4.26 15.12 2.79
N ALA A 45 -5.42 15.54 2.26
CA ALA A 45 -5.48 16.45 1.11
C ALA A 45 -4.77 17.77 1.39
N ASP A 46 -5.01 18.36 2.56
CA ASP A 46 -4.39 19.63 2.97
C ASP A 46 -2.88 19.45 3.19
N CYS A 47 -2.46 18.39 3.89
CA CYS A 47 -1.05 18.09 4.11
C CYS A 47 -0.27 17.94 2.79
N ILE A 48 -0.84 17.28 1.79
CA ILE A 48 -0.20 17.11 0.48
C ILE A 48 -0.12 18.46 -0.26
N ARG A 49 -1.19 19.26 -0.27
CA ARG A 49 -1.24 20.57 -0.94
C ARG A 49 -0.27 21.58 -0.32
N ASP A 50 -0.14 21.60 1.01
CA ASP A 50 0.81 22.46 1.74
C ASP A 50 2.26 22.23 1.31
N HIS A 51 2.56 21.01 0.84
CA HIS A 51 3.86 20.65 0.27
C HIS A 51 3.97 20.85 -1.25
N LYS A 52 3.03 21.61 -1.86
CA LYS A 52 2.97 21.88 -3.30
C LYS A 52 2.93 20.60 -4.16
N ALA A 53 2.21 19.61 -3.69
CA ALA A 53 2.00 18.32 -4.35
C ALA A 53 0.50 18.10 -4.62
N ILE A 54 0.18 17.06 -5.37
CA ILE A 54 -1.18 16.71 -5.77
C ILE A 54 -1.50 15.32 -5.22
N PRO A 55 -2.66 15.10 -4.55
CA PRO A 55 -3.13 13.76 -4.22
C PRO A 55 -3.33 12.94 -5.48
N SER A 56 -2.65 11.81 -5.62
CA SER A 56 -2.65 11.01 -6.84
C SER A 56 -3.99 10.34 -7.13
N PHE A 57 -4.76 10.04 -6.10
CA PHE A 57 -6.03 9.31 -6.25
C PHE A 57 -7.18 10.23 -6.61
N LEU A 58 -7.13 11.53 -6.24
CA LEU A 58 -8.19 12.48 -6.51
C LEU A 58 -8.44 12.61 -8.03
N ASN A 59 -9.68 12.30 -8.46
CA ASN A 59 -10.11 12.23 -9.85
C ASN A 59 -9.46 11.11 -10.70
N PHE A 60 -8.65 10.23 -10.09
CA PHE A 60 -8.10 9.09 -10.81
C PHE A 60 -9.23 8.09 -11.12
N HIS A 61 -9.51 7.88 -12.41
CA HIS A 61 -10.67 7.10 -12.89
C HIS A 61 -12.01 7.51 -12.25
N GLY A 62 -12.17 8.79 -11.87
CA GLY A 62 -13.39 9.30 -11.25
C GLY A 62 -13.47 9.08 -9.73
N TYR A 63 -12.40 8.64 -9.09
CA TYR A 63 -12.35 8.50 -7.63
C TYR A 63 -12.42 9.87 -6.94
N PRO A 64 -13.38 10.13 -6.02
CA PRO A 64 -13.67 11.49 -5.58
C PRO A 64 -12.85 11.95 -4.36
N PHE A 65 -11.96 11.13 -3.81
CA PHE A 65 -11.21 11.41 -2.59
C PHE A 65 -9.70 11.46 -2.82
N SER A 66 -8.97 11.98 -1.84
CA SER A 66 -7.52 12.14 -1.89
C SER A 66 -6.76 10.91 -1.41
N SER A 67 -7.42 10.04 -0.64
CA SER A 67 -6.88 8.79 -0.08
C SER A 67 -7.91 7.68 -0.14
N CYS A 68 -7.46 6.42 -0.10
CA CYS A 68 -8.33 5.29 0.17
C CYS A 68 -8.24 4.94 1.67
N ILE A 69 -9.41 4.83 2.32
CA ILE A 69 -9.48 4.54 3.75
C ILE A 69 -10.35 3.32 3.98
N SER A 70 -9.73 2.21 4.29
CA SER A 70 -10.36 0.89 4.39
C SER A 70 -10.40 0.46 5.85
N VAL A 71 -11.60 0.28 6.40
CA VAL A 71 -11.81 -0.06 7.80
C VAL A 71 -12.24 -1.52 7.93
N ASN A 72 -11.62 -2.26 8.83
CA ASN A 72 -11.94 -3.66 9.17
C ASN A 72 -12.02 -4.58 7.95
N ASP A 73 -13.24 -5.00 7.54
CA ASP A 73 -13.48 -5.96 6.46
C ASP A 73 -13.30 -5.38 5.05
N VAL A 74 -13.15 -4.07 4.93
CA VAL A 74 -12.84 -3.43 3.65
C VAL A 74 -11.36 -3.65 3.35
N VAL A 75 -11.06 -4.44 2.34
CA VAL A 75 -9.68 -4.86 2.05
C VAL A 75 -8.85 -3.69 1.54
N VAL A 76 -9.31 -3.02 0.47
CA VAL A 76 -8.68 -1.83 -0.15
C VAL A 76 -9.75 -0.93 -0.76
N HIS A 77 -9.32 0.25 -1.26
CA HIS A 77 -10.14 1.23 -1.99
C HIS A 77 -11.37 1.72 -1.23
N GLY A 78 -11.36 1.65 0.11
CA GLY A 78 -12.44 2.16 0.94
C GLY A 78 -12.64 3.66 0.74
N PHE A 79 -13.92 4.08 0.65
CA PHE A 79 -14.29 5.48 0.48
C PHE A 79 -14.33 6.18 1.84
N PRO A 80 -13.59 7.28 2.02
CA PRO A 80 -13.75 8.15 3.17
C PRO A 80 -15.20 8.61 3.36
N GLY A 81 -15.66 8.61 4.59
CA GLY A 81 -17.06 8.94 4.88
C GLY A 81 -17.30 9.32 6.33
N LYS A 82 -18.57 9.20 6.76
CA LYS A 82 -19.03 9.57 8.10
C LYS A 82 -18.74 8.49 9.16
N TYR A 83 -18.10 7.37 8.79
CA TYR A 83 -17.76 6.35 9.76
C TYR A 83 -16.79 6.91 10.80
N GLU A 84 -17.17 6.84 12.05
CA GLU A 84 -16.35 7.21 13.21
C GLU A 84 -15.57 5.98 13.67
N LEU A 85 -14.24 6.10 13.77
CA LEU A 85 -13.37 5.03 14.25
C LEU A 85 -13.75 4.64 15.69
N LYS A 86 -13.66 3.36 15.99
CA LYS A 86 -13.96 2.77 17.30
C LYS A 86 -12.74 2.09 17.89
N ASP A 87 -12.75 1.92 19.20
CA ASP A 87 -11.77 1.06 19.87
C ASP A 87 -11.86 -0.37 19.32
N GLY A 88 -10.72 -0.94 18.97
CA GLY A 88 -10.63 -2.26 18.35
C GLY A 88 -10.63 -2.29 16.82
N ASP A 89 -10.93 -1.17 16.15
CA ASP A 89 -10.84 -1.10 14.68
C ASP A 89 -9.39 -1.22 14.18
N ILE A 90 -9.25 -1.73 12.97
CA ILE A 90 -8.07 -1.49 12.12
C ILE A 90 -8.45 -0.62 10.94
N ILE A 91 -7.54 0.24 10.53
CA ILE A 91 -7.75 1.15 9.40
C ILE A 91 -6.52 1.13 8.50
N SER A 92 -6.70 0.73 7.25
CA SER A 92 -5.68 0.87 6.22
C SER A 92 -5.87 2.21 5.53
N VAL A 93 -4.85 3.06 5.64
CA VAL A 93 -4.80 4.38 4.98
C VAL A 93 -3.80 4.29 3.85
N ASP A 94 -4.29 4.48 2.64
CA ASP A 94 -3.52 4.41 1.40
C ASP A 94 -3.48 5.79 0.75
N ILE A 95 -2.28 6.26 0.43
CA ILE A 95 -2.00 7.62 -0.02
C ILE A 95 -1.08 7.59 -1.22
N GLY A 96 -1.52 8.19 -2.31
CA GLY A 96 -0.68 8.51 -3.44
C GLY A 96 -0.37 10.02 -3.50
N VAL A 97 0.88 10.36 -3.79
CA VAL A 97 1.34 11.75 -3.98
C VAL A 97 2.00 11.90 -5.35
N TYR A 98 1.56 12.89 -6.11
CA TYR A 98 2.20 13.31 -7.36
C TYR A 98 2.99 14.60 -7.15
N LYS A 99 4.29 14.55 -7.32
CA LYS A 99 5.20 15.68 -7.19
C LYS A 99 6.36 15.53 -8.17
N ASN A 100 6.84 16.63 -8.74
CA ASN A 100 7.97 16.67 -9.66
C ASN A 100 7.85 15.72 -10.87
N GLY A 101 6.63 15.44 -11.32
CA GLY A 101 6.37 14.56 -12.46
C GLY A 101 6.33 13.07 -12.13
N PHE A 102 6.37 12.68 -10.85
CA PHE A 102 6.37 11.29 -10.40
C PHE A 102 5.41 11.04 -9.24
N HIS A 103 4.87 9.82 -9.21
CA HIS A 103 4.04 9.34 -8.12
C HIS A 103 4.90 8.70 -7.01
N GLY A 104 4.46 8.91 -5.77
CA GLY A 104 4.81 8.11 -4.61
C GLY A 104 3.55 7.44 -4.08
N ASP A 105 3.67 6.24 -3.55
CA ASP A 105 2.55 5.40 -3.12
C ASP A 105 2.91 4.63 -1.87
N HIS A 106 2.04 4.65 -0.85
CA HIS A 106 2.27 3.93 0.39
C HIS A 106 0.97 3.76 1.19
N ALA A 107 0.68 2.53 1.56
CA ALA A 107 -0.39 2.19 2.49
C ALA A 107 0.16 1.73 3.84
N TYR A 108 -0.55 2.06 4.91
CA TYR A 108 -0.24 1.57 6.25
C TYR A 108 -1.52 1.23 7.01
N THR A 109 -1.52 0.09 7.69
CA THR A 109 -2.64 -0.33 8.56
C THR A 109 -2.36 0.04 10.00
N PHE A 110 -3.21 0.92 10.55
CA PHE A 110 -3.16 1.36 11.93
C PHE A 110 -4.18 0.59 12.78
N MET A 111 -3.83 0.36 14.03
CA MET A 111 -4.71 -0.21 15.04
C MET A 111 -5.26 0.91 15.93
N ILE A 112 -6.58 0.93 16.13
CA ILE A 112 -7.26 1.93 16.96
C ILE A 112 -7.54 1.31 18.32
N GLY A 113 -6.95 1.87 19.37
CA GLY A 113 -7.09 1.33 20.71
C GLY A 113 -6.57 -0.11 20.84
N LYS A 114 -7.45 -1.07 21.21
CA LYS A 114 -7.06 -2.46 21.48
C LYS A 114 -7.84 -3.46 20.62
N PRO A 115 -7.40 -3.77 19.39
CA PRO A 115 -7.95 -4.86 18.59
C PRO A 115 -7.76 -6.23 19.25
N SER A 116 -8.46 -7.25 18.74
CA SER A 116 -8.27 -8.63 19.20
C SER A 116 -6.85 -9.15 18.85
N ASP A 117 -6.37 -10.11 19.62
CA ASP A 117 -5.03 -10.72 19.39
C ASP A 117 -4.91 -11.33 18.00
N GLU A 118 -6.00 -11.86 17.44
CA GLU A 118 -6.05 -12.40 16.08
C GLU A 118 -5.81 -11.31 15.03
N VAL A 119 -6.43 -10.14 15.19
CA VAL A 119 -6.25 -8.99 14.31
C VAL A 119 -4.84 -8.40 14.44
N VAL A 120 -4.32 -8.29 15.65
CA VAL A 120 -2.92 -7.88 15.90
C VAL A 120 -1.95 -8.81 15.18
N GLN A 121 -2.19 -10.13 15.26
CA GLN A 121 -1.36 -11.12 14.57
C GLN A 121 -1.47 -10.99 13.03
N LEU A 122 -2.67 -10.76 12.48
CA LEU A 122 -2.87 -10.52 11.04
C LEU A 122 -2.03 -9.33 10.55
N VAL A 123 -2.16 -8.18 11.20
CA VAL A 123 -1.42 -6.96 10.84
C VAL A 123 0.10 -7.19 10.91
N LYS A 124 0.57 -7.86 11.95
CA LYS A 124 1.98 -8.21 12.12
C LYS A 124 2.47 -9.11 10.99
N VAL A 125 1.76 -10.20 10.69
CA VAL A 125 2.17 -11.18 9.66
C VAL A 125 2.13 -10.55 8.27
N THR A 126 1.15 -9.70 7.99
CA THR A 126 1.06 -8.94 6.74
C THR A 126 2.29 -8.03 6.57
N LYS A 127 2.64 -7.28 7.60
CA LYS A 127 3.84 -6.42 7.59
C LYS A 127 5.12 -7.24 7.42
N GLU A 128 5.28 -8.35 8.13
CA GLU A 128 6.42 -9.25 7.98
C GLU A 128 6.53 -9.78 6.55
N SER A 129 5.40 -10.11 5.91
CA SER A 129 5.37 -10.63 4.54
C SER A 129 5.84 -9.58 3.53
N LEU A 130 5.50 -8.31 3.73
CA LEU A 130 6.01 -7.20 2.93
C LEU A 130 7.54 -7.16 2.94
N TYR A 131 8.16 -7.19 4.12
CA TYR A 131 9.63 -7.18 4.21
C TYR A 131 10.27 -8.40 3.58
N LYS A 132 9.63 -9.59 3.69
CA LYS A 132 10.10 -10.79 2.98
C LYS A 132 10.02 -10.65 1.46
N GLY A 133 9.00 -9.97 0.97
CA GLY A 133 8.90 -9.60 -0.45
C GLY A 133 10.00 -8.62 -0.86
N ILE A 134 10.22 -7.56 -0.08
CA ILE A 134 11.26 -6.56 -0.31
C ILE A 134 12.67 -7.19 -0.36
N GLU A 135 12.99 -8.13 0.52
CA GLU A 135 14.25 -8.88 0.51
C GLU A 135 14.51 -9.62 -0.82
N LYS A 136 13.45 -9.92 -1.58
CA LYS A 136 13.55 -10.55 -2.91
C LYS A 136 13.55 -9.54 -4.06
N ALA A 137 13.27 -8.26 -3.80
CA ALA A 137 13.27 -7.20 -4.78
C ALA A 137 14.68 -6.71 -5.12
N VAL A 138 15.53 -7.61 -5.59
CA VAL A 138 16.92 -7.34 -5.98
C VAL A 138 17.16 -7.67 -7.46
N ALA A 139 18.06 -6.93 -8.11
CA ALA A 139 18.40 -7.15 -9.51
C ALA A 139 18.84 -8.60 -9.75
N GLY A 140 18.35 -9.20 -10.83
CA GLY A 140 18.56 -10.60 -11.19
C GLY A 140 17.48 -11.56 -10.69
N ASN A 141 16.76 -11.25 -9.61
CA ASN A 141 15.56 -11.99 -9.21
C ASN A 141 14.38 -11.68 -10.15
N ARG A 142 13.25 -12.31 -9.91
CA ARG A 142 12.01 -12.12 -10.68
C ARG A 142 10.85 -11.72 -9.80
N ILE A 143 9.81 -11.14 -10.40
CA ILE A 143 8.56 -10.80 -9.69
C ILE A 143 8.01 -11.98 -8.90
N GLY A 144 8.04 -13.20 -9.47
CA GLY A 144 7.59 -14.41 -8.78
C GLY A 144 8.36 -14.78 -7.51
N ASP A 145 9.58 -14.29 -7.35
CA ASP A 145 10.35 -14.50 -6.12
C ASP A 145 9.79 -13.63 -4.98
N ILE A 146 9.40 -12.39 -5.27
CA ILE A 146 8.67 -11.49 -4.35
C ILE A 146 7.33 -12.14 -3.96
N SER A 147 6.53 -12.47 -4.98
CA SER A 147 5.20 -13.07 -4.84
C SER A 147 5.20 -14.35 -4.00
N PHE A 148 6.18 -15.23 -4.27
CA PHE A 148 6.33 -16.49 -3.53
C PHE A 148 6.70 -16.25 -2.07
N ALA A 149 7.59 -15.30 -1.77
CA ALA A 149 8.01 -15.00 -0.40
C ALA A 149 6.84 -14.49 0.46
N ILE A 150 5.98 -13.64 -0.11
CA ILE A 150 4.77 -13.15 0.54
C ILE A 150 3.80 -14.31 0.80
N GLN A 151 3.48 -15.10 -0.23
CA GLN A 151 2.55 -16.22 -0.11
C GLN A 151 3.03 -17.30 0.85
N GLU A 152 4.32 -17.64 0.83
CA GLU A 152 4.89 -18.66 1.71
C GLU A 152 4.74 -18.26 3.17
N HIS A 153 5.01 -16.99 3.48
CA HIS A 153 4.90 -16.48 4.84
C HIS A 153 3.45 -16.41 5.31
N THR A 154 2.54 -15.88 4.52
CA THR A 154 1.15 -15.64 4.92
C THR A 154 0.25 -16.86 4.77
N GLU A 155 0.15 -17.41 3.55
CA GLU A 155 -0.81 -18.47 3.24
C GLU A 155 -0.32 -19.84 3.73
N LYS A 156 0.97 -20.17 3.50
CA LYS A 156 1.46 -21.50 3.85
C LYS A 156 1.84 -21.64 5.31
N LYS A 157 2.44 -20.63 5.91
CA LYS A 157 2.88 -20.68 7.30
C LYS A 157 1.77 -20.36 8.29
N TYR A 158 0.92 -19.36 8.01
CA TYR A 158 -0.12 -18.90 8.93
C TYR A 158 -1.54 -19.28 8.50
N GLY A 159 -1.73 -19.79 7.28
CA GLY A 159 -3.05 -20.24 6.80
C GLY A 159 -4.00 -19.08 6.45
N TYR A 160 -3.49 -17.88 6.26
CA TYR A 160 -4.27 -16.70 5.87
C TYR A 160 -4.60 -16.69 4.38
N GLY A 161 -5.64 -15.95 3.99
CA GLY A 161 -6.02 -15.77 2.60
C GLY A 161 -5.20 -14.66 1.94
N VAL A 162 -4.52 -14.98 0.85
CA VAL A 162 -3.87 -13.97 -0.01
C VAL A 162 -4.85 -13.57 -1.12
N VAL A 163 -5.19 -12.27 -1.20
CA VAL A 163 -6.07 -11.72 -2.25
C VAL A 163 -5.48 -11.96 -3.63
N ARG A 164 -6.33 -12.34 -4.61
CA ARG A 164 -5.94 -12.75 -5.96
C ARG A 164 -6.28 -11.72 -7.03
N GLU A 165 -7.34 -10.94 -6.82
CA GLU A 165 -7.90 -10.02 -7.80
C GLU A 165 -7.08 -8.73 -7.94
N LEU A 166 -6.41 -8.33 -6.86
CA LEU A 166 -5.63 -7.10 -6.79
C LEU A 166 -4.16 -7.41 -6.52
N VAL A 167 -3.29 -6.59 -7.07
CA VAL A 167 -1.84 -6.82 -7.07
C VAL A 167 -1.10 -5.50 -6.96
N GLY A 168 0.12 -5.54 -6.47
CA GLY A 168 1.05 -4.43 -6.58
C GLY A 168 1.48 -4.17 -8.03
N HIS A 169 2.22 -3.10 -8.27
CA HIS A 169 2.49 -2.62 -9.63
C HIS A 169 3.82 -1.88 -9.74
N GLY A 170 4.26 -1.64 -10.96
CA GLY A 170 5.28 -0.64 -11.24
C GLY A 170 4.75 0.77 -10.94
N LEU A 171 5.64 1.69 -10.62
CA LEU A 171 5.31 3.06 -10.23
C LEU A 171 6.29 4.04 -10.91
N GLY A 172 5.78 5.22 -11.29
CA GLY A 172 6.64 6.21 -11.91
C GLY A 172 5.91 7.48 -12.32
N ARG A 173 5.94 7.80 -13.61
CA ARG A 173 5.18 8.93 -14.18
C ARG A 173 3.69 8.65 -14.22
N SER A 174 3.31 7.39 -14.32
CA SER A 174 1.95 6.93 -14.12
C SER A 174 1.80 6.28 -12.76
N MET A 175 0.61 6.38 -12.16
CA MET A 175 0.29 5.76 -10.87
C MET A 175 0.45 4.24 -10.94
N HIS A 176 -0.01 3.63 -12.02
CA HIS A 176 0.16 2.21 -12.27
C HIS A 176 0.98 1.99 -13.55
N GLU A 177 2.13 1.35 -13.42
CA GLU A 177 3.00 0.93 -14.51
C GLU A 177 3.20 -0.60 -14.49
N ASP A 178 3.68 -1.16 -15.60
CA ASP A 178 4.20 -2.53 -15.61
C ASP A 178 5.50 -2.63 -14.77
N PRO A 179 5.78 -3.79 -14.20
CA PRO A 179 4.99 -5.02 -14.22
C PRO A 179 3.97 -5.09 -13.06
N GLN A 180 2.98 -5.96 -13.18
CA GLN A 180 2.17 -6.37 -12.03
C GLN A 180 3.03 -7.14 -11.01
N VAL A 181 2.72 -6.97 -9.72
CA VAL A 181 3.41 -7.61 -8.59
C VAL A 181 2.39 -8.39 -7.73
N PRO A 182 1.98 -9.58 -8.17
CA PRO A 182 1.05 -10.40 -7.37
C PRO A 182 1.63 -10.79 -6.02
N ASN A 183 0.77 -10.91 -5.01
CA ASN A 183 1.15 -11.38 -3.68
C ASN A 183 1.20 -12.92 -3.56
N TYR A 184 1.10 -13.62 -4.68
CA TYR A 184 1.16 -15.07 -4.82
C TYR A 184 1.85 -15.44 -6.13
N GLY A 185 2.53 -16.58 -6.16
CA GLY A 185 3.23 -16.98 -7.37
C GLY A 185 4.24 -18.10 -7.17
N LYS A 186 5.08 -18.27 -8.18
CA LYS A 186 6.14 -19.31 -8.21
C LYS A 186 7.51 -18.65 -8.28
N ARG A 187 8.46 -19.21 -7.55
CA ARG A 187 9.89 -18.80 -7.64
C ARG A 187 10.37 -18.86 -9.08
N GLY A 188 11.18 -17.90 -9.47
CA GLY A 188 11.79 -17.82 -10.78
C GLY A 188 10.83 -17.51 -11.93
N ALA A 189 9.57 -17.14 -11.66
CA ALA A 189 8.58 -16.79 -12.66
C ALA A 189 8.46 -15.26 -12.85
N GLY A 190 7.94 -14.86 -14.01
CA GLY A 190 7.63 -13.45 -14.31
C GLY A 190 8.84 -12.62 -14.72
N THR A 191 8.66 -11.31 -14.74
CA THR A 191 9.64 -10.32 -15.18
C THR A 191 10.91 -10.35 -14.34
N VAL A 192 12.06 -10.27 -14.99
CA VAL A 192 13.37 -10.12 -14.33
C VAL A 192 13.48 -8.70 -13.76
N LEU A 193 13.87 -8.60 -12.51
CA LEU A 193 14.13 -7.33 -11.84
C LEU A 193 15.48 -6.76 -12.31
N LYS A 194 15.47 -5.49 -12.65
CA LYS A 194 16.67 -4.75 -13.08
C LYS A 194 16.76 -3.44 -12.32
N GLU A 195 17.94 -2.88 -12.25
CA GLU A 195 18.17 -1.55 -11.69
C GLU A 195 17.28 -0.50 -12.38
N GLY A 196 16.78 0.45 -11.61
CA GLY A 196 15.85 1.48 -12.07
C GLY A 196 14.38 1.06 -12.12
N LEU A 197 14.05 -0.22 -11.84
CA LEU A 197 12.65 -0.64 -11.68
C LEU A 197 12.13 -0.24 -10.29
N VAL A 198 11.08 0.56 -10.28
CA VAL A 198 10.39 0.98 -9.04
C VAL A 198 9.05 0.27 -8.94
N LEU A 199 8.76 -0.31 -7.79
CA LEU A 199 7.60 -1.15 -7.55
C LEU A 199 6.85 -0.72 -6.28
N ALA A 200 5.53 -0.77 -6.33
CA ALA A 200 4.65 -0.87 -5.17
C ALA A 200 4.45 -2.36 -4.84
N ILE A 201 4.85 -2.77 -3.65
CA ILE A 201 4.68 -4.14 -3.13
C ILE A 201 3.63 -4.07 -2.02
N GLU A 202 2.47 -4.68 -2.24
CA GLU A 202 1.26 -4.41 -1.47
C GLU A 202 0.58 -5.71 -1.03
N PRO A 203 1.06 -6.38 0.01
CA PRO A 203 0.40 -7.58 0.51
C PRO A 203 -1.01 -7.28 1.02
N MET A 204 -2.01 -7.92 0.42
CA MET A 204 -3.42 -7.87 0.82
C MET A 204 -3.81 -9.24 1.38
N ILE A 205 -4.01 -9.30 2.69
CA ILE A 205 -4.11 -10.55 3.45
C ILE A 205 -5.37 -10.55 4.31
N ASN A 206 -6.16 -11.60 4.17
CA ASN A 206 -7.40 -11.79 4.93
C ASN A 206 -7.22 -12.86 6.02
N LEU A 207 -7.95 -12.69 7.14
CA LEU A 207 -8.13 -13.76 8.10
C LEU A 207 -8.77 -14.99 7.44
N GLY A 208 -8.39 -16.17 7.93
CA GLY A 208 -8.87 -17.43 7.36
C GLY A 208 -8.37 -17.66 5.93
N LYS A 209 -9.16 -18.39 5.13
CA LYS A 209 -8.77 -18.83 3.78
C LYS A 209 -9.39 -18.01 2.64
N LYS A 210 -10.08 -16.91 2.95
CA LYS A 210 -10.69 -16.04 1.93
C LYS A 210 -9.58 -15.40 1.10
N ARG A 211 -9.66 -15.51 -0.23
CA ARG A 211 -8.66 -15.03 -1.20
C ARG A 211 -9.19 -13.93 -2.12
N SER A 212 -10.37 -13.39 -1.81
CA SER A 212 -11.05 -12.33 -2.56
C SER A 212 -11.28 -11.10 -1.70
N VAL A 213 -11.49 -9.97 -2.35
CA VAL A 213 -11.95 -8.72 -1.75
C VAL A 213 -13.42 -8.78 -1.36
#